data_a402a33b8321e9557c2188c2448c87f4
#
_entry.id   a402a33b8321e9557c2188c2448c87f4
#
_cell.length_a   1.000
_cell.length_b   1.000
_cell.length_c   1.000
_cell.angle_alpha   90.00
_cell.angle_beta   90.00
_cell.angle_gamma   90.00
#
_symmetry.space_group_name_H-M   'P 1'
#
loop_
_entity.id
_entity.type
_entity.pdbx_description
1 polymer ?
#
loop_
_entity_poly.entity_id
_entity_poly.type
_entity_poly.pdbx_seq_one_letter_code
_entity_poly.pdbx_strand_id
1 'polypeptide(L)'
;YTSASSVCVTGLAVVDARDTFSPFGQTVMAILIQIGGLGVTAMGAGIMIAAGKKVNLKGRNLIKEAMNLDSGKGLIRFVKTIFFTTLIIELTGAFLSFPIFRKDMPLLRAIGTSLFHSIASFNNAGFDILGGGTSLAPYRDHVMLNLITCALIFLGGIGFLVIQEVWTKRFSWKRLSMHAKVVLSTSAVLTIAGTVLLKLSEGKKLTLLSAFFHSVSTRTAGFSTVFLGDFSNAGLIIVMVLMFIGASPGSTGGGIKTSTFFVLLAGIGSAATNRGEKAFHYSIPADAFRKASVIAMMGFGIVLSSTFLLLMLEPQLTMRDALFEMVSAFGTAGLSTGITASLGTGARLLSILIMYIGRLGPMTIATLWYFNKGERVRFPEGNISVG
;
A
#
# COMPACT_ATOMS: atom_id res chain seq x y z
N TYR A 1 -7.15 2.74 -17.73
CA TYR A 1 -7.39 2.78 -16.29
C TYR A 1 -6.83 1.55 -15.62
N THR A 2 -7.25 0.35 -15.96
CA THR A 2 -6.82 -0.91 -15.37
C THR A 2 -5.31 -1.10 -15.37
N SER A 3 -4.61 -0.75 -16.47
CA SER A 3 -3.13 -0.83 -16.52
C SER A 3 -2.47 0.13 -15.53
N ALA A 4 -2.98 1.37 -15.43
CA ALA A 4 -2.47 2.34 -14.44
C ALA A 4 -2.70 1.86 -13.02
N SER A 5 -3.90 1.36 -12.71
CA SER A 5 -4.24 0.77 -11.41
C SER A 5 -3.38 -0.46 -11.10
N SER A 6 -3.07 -1.31 -12.09
CA SER A 6 -2.19 -2.48 -11.94
C SER A 6 -0.75 -2.07 -11.62
N VAL A 7 -0.18 -1.10 -12.35
CA VAL A 7 1.19 -0.61 -12.13
C VAL A 7 1.30 0.19 -10.82
N CYS A 8 0.28 0.99 -10.47
CA CYS A 8 0.22 1.67 -9.17
C CYS A 8 -0.09 0.71 -8.02
N VAL A 9 -0.44 -0.55 -8.35
CA VAL A 9 -0.81 -1.58 -7.36
C VAL A 9 -1.96 -1.08 -6.49
N THR A 10 -2.99 -0.53 -7.12
CA THR A 10 -4.11 0.09 -6.42
C THR A 10 -5.29 -0.87 -6.28
N GLY A 11 -5.77 -1.47 -7.38
CA GLY A 11 -6.90 -2.39 -7.35
C GLY A 11 -8.25 -1.76 -7.70
N LEU A 12 -8.35 -0.43 -7.88
CA LEU A 12 -9.55 0.18 -8.42
C LEU A 12 -9.80 -0.30 -9.84
N ALA A 13 -10.96 -0.85 -10.11
CA ALA A 13 -11.32 -1.47 -11.37
C ALA A 13 -12.59 -0.84 -11.97
N VAL A 14 -12.54 -0.50 -13.24
CA VAL A 14 -13.69 0.01 -14.02
C VAL A 14 -14.44 -1.14 -14.69
N VAL A 15 -13.77 -2.28 -14.83
CA VAL A 15 -14.30 -3.50 -15.47
C VAL A 15 -13.84 -4.71 -14.67
N ASP A 16 -14.64 -5.78 -14.69
CA ASP A 16 -14.22 -7.05 -14.10
C ASP A 16 -13.07 -7.65 -14.90
N ALA A 17 -12.00 -8.05 -14.19
CA ALA A 17 -10.80 -8.54 -14.85
C ALA A 17 -11.01 -9.91 -15.52
N ARG A 18 -11.89 -10.75 -14.96
CA ARG A 18 -12.19 -12.05 -15.52
C ARG A 18 -13.05 -11.95 -16.77
N ASP A 19 -14.09 -11.11 -16.72
CA ASP A 19 -15.10 -11.09 -17.75
C ASP A 19 -14.64 -10.27 -18.97
N THR A 20 -13.70 -9.33 -18.76
CA THR A 20 -13.21 -8.44 -19.81
C THR A 20 -11.91 -8.91 -20.44
N PHE A 21 -10.99 -9.51 -19.67
CA PHE A 21 -9.66 -9.86 -20.17
C PHE A 21 -9.53 -11.35 -20.46
N SER A 22 -8.98 -11.69 -21.62
CA SER A 22 -8.54 -13.03 -21.95
C SER A 22 -7.45 -13.53 -20.98
N PRO A 23 -7.15 -14.83 -20.91
CA PRO A 23 -6.05 -15.35 -20.08
C PRO A 23 -4.70 -14.66 -20.37
N PHE A 24 -4.47 -14.25 -21.61
CA PHE A 24 -3.29 -13.44 -21.97
C PHE A 24 -3.35 -12.06 -21.33
N GLY A 25 -4.49 -11.35 -21.38
CA GLY A 25 -4.68 -10.05 -20.72
C GLY A 25 -4.52 -10.13 -19.21
N GLN A 26 -5.02 -11.19 -18.57
CA GLN A 26 -4.83 -11.46 -17.14
C GLN A 26 -3.36 -11.70 -16.80
N THR A 27 -2.59 -12.39 -17.65
CA THR A 27 -1.15 -12.57 -17.51
C THR A 27 -0.42 -11.23 -17.60
N VAL A 28 -0.79 -10.39 -18.57
CA VAL A 28 -0.22 -9.02 -18.68
C VAL A 28 -0.52 -8.20 -17.43
N MET A 29 -1.74 -8.28 -16.88
CA MET A 29 -2.07 -7.62 -15.61
C MET A 29 -1.18 -8.13 -14.46
N ALA A 30 -0.97 -9.43 -14.32
CA ALA A 30 -0.09 -9.99 -13.29
C ALA A 30 1.35 -9.46 -13.43
N ILE A 31 1.86 -9.34 -14.66
CA ILE A 31 3.19 -8.76 -14.94
C ILE A 31 3.24 -7.28 -14.54
N LEU A 32 2.21 -6.50 -14.87
CA LEU A 32 2.12 -5.07 -14.50
C LEU A 32 2.05 -4.90 -12.97
N ILE A 33 1.29 -5.74 -12.26
CA ILE A 33 1.22 -5.78 -10.81
C ILE A 33 2.61 -6.09 -10.22
N GLN A 34 3.32 -7.07 -10.79
CA GLN A 34 4.65 -7.45 -10.34
C GLN A 34 5.67 -6.31 -10.52
N ILE A 35 5.63 -5.62 -11.68
CA ILE A 35 6.48 -4.45 -11.96
C ILE A 35 6.17 -3.33 -10.96
N GLY A 36 4.90 -3.08 -10.73
CA GLY A 36 4.43 -2.03 -9.81
C GLY A 36 4.77 -2.32 -8.35
N GLY A 37 4.53 -3.55 -7.89
CA GLY A 37 4.77 -3.98 -6.51
C GLY A 37 6.23 -3.95 -6.12
N LEU A 38 7.10 -4.54 -6.94
CA LEU A 38 8.55 -4.49 -6.72
C LEU A 38 9.14 -3.09 -6.93
N GLY A 39 8.40 -2.22 -7.62
CA GLY A 39 8.86 -0.91 -8.05
C GLY A 39 9.62 -0.95 -9.38
N VAL A 40 9.26 -0.03 -10.28
CA VAL A 40 9.78 0.04 -11.65
C VAL A 40 11.32 0.08 -11.67
N THR A 41 11.92 0.81 -10.73
CA THR A 41 13.39 0.97 -10.64
C THR A 41 14.07 -0.34 -10.23
N ALA A 42 13.52 -1.07 -9.26
CA ALA A 42 14.07 -2.35 -8.82
C ALA A 42 13.87 -3.42 -9.89
N MET A 43 12.71 -3.42 -10.56
CA MET A 43 12.43 -4.33 -11.67
C MET A 43 13.40 -4.09 -12.83
N GLY A 44 13.62 -2.84 -13.24
CA GLY A 44 14.58 -2.48 -14.27
C GLY A 44 16.01 -2.95 -13.93
N ALA A 45 16.43 -2.76 -12.68
CA ALA A 45 17.72 -3.26 -12.20
C ALA A 45 17.78 -4.79 -12.21
N GLY A 46 16.72 -5.47 -11.79
CA GLY A 46 16.63 -6.92 -11.82
C GLY A 46 16.77 -7.49 -13.23
N ILE A 47 16.09 -6.92 -14.21
CA ILE A 47 16.18 -7.29 -15.63
C ILE A 47 17.63 -7.09 -16.15
N MET A 48 18.26 -5.94 -15.82
CA MET A 48 19.65 -5.68 -16.22
C MET A 48 20.62 -6.72 -15.63
N ILE A 49 20.42 -7.06 -14.34
CA ILE A 49 21.24 -8.06 -13.64
C ILE A 49 21.02 -9.45 -14.26
N ALA A 50 19.79 -9.83 -14.57
CA ALA A 50 19.46 -11.09 -15.21
C ALA A 50 20.05 -11.20 -16.62
N ALA A 51 20.11 -10.08 -17.36
CA ALA A 51 20.76 -9.97 -18.66
C ALA A 51 22.30 -9.90 -18.59
N GLY A 52 22.90 -10.09 -17.41
CA GLY A 52 24.36 -10.03 -17.21
C GLY A 52 24.97 -8.62 -17.33
N LYS A 53 24.16 -7.57 -17.44
CA LYS A 53 24.65 -6.19 -17.57
C LYS A 53 25.02 -5.60 -16.21
N LYS A 54 26.10 -4.81 -16.18
CA LYS A 54 26.51 -4.09 -14.96
C LYS A 54 25.63 -2.86 -14.76
N VAL A 55 25.04 -2.70 -13.56
CA VAL A 55 24.33 -1.50 -13.17
C VAL A 55 25.35 -0.39 -12.94
N ASN A 56 25.27 0.71 -13.72
CA ASN A 56 26.16 1.86 -13.60
C ASN A 56 25.89 2.67 -12.30
N LEU A 57 26.77 3.63 -11.99
CA LEU A 57 26.65 4.44 -10.76
C LEU A 57 25.34 5.23 -10.69
N LYS A 58 24.88 5.80 -11.84
CA LYS A 58 23.59 6.51 -11.89
C LYS A 58 22.43 5.58 -11.57
N GLY A 59 22.39 4.38 -12.15
CA GLY A 59 21.38 3.36 -11.87
C GLY A 59 21.40 2.91 -10.40
N ARG A 60 22.58 2.76 -9.79
CA ARG A 60 22.69 2.42 -8.35
C ARG A 60 22.13 3.52 -7.45
N ASN A 61 22.37 4.79 -7.78
CA ASN A 61 21.83 5.92 -7.02
C ASN A 61 20.30 5.98 -7.16
N LEU A 62 19.76 5.78 -8.35
CA LEU A 62 18.31 5.72 -8.56
C LEU A 62 17.64 4.60 -7.75
N ILE A 63 18.23 3.42 -7.71
CA ILE A 63 17.70 2.30 -6.91
C ILE A 63 17.80 2.61 -5.41
N LYS A 64 18.93 3.19 -4.97
CA LYS A 64 19.14 3.62 -3.58
C LYS A 64 18.04 4.60 -3.15
N GLU A 65 17.78 5.63 -3.95
CA GLU A 65 16.74 6.63 -3.67
C GLU A 65 15.34 6.04 -3.71
N ALA A 66 15.01 5.27 -4.74
CA ALA A 66 13.69 4.63 -4.89
C ALA A 66 13.33 3.66 -3.75
N MET A 67 14.36 3.05 -3.15
CA MET A 67 14.18 2.11 -2.02
C MET A 67 14.45 2.73 -0.65
N ASN A 68 14.73 4.05 -0.58
CA ASN A 68 15.08 4.76 0.65
C ASN A 68 16.22 4.07 1.44
N LEU A 69 17.29 3.69 0.74
CA LEU A 69 18.45 3.04 1.34
C LEU A 69 19.49 4.07 1.76
N ASP A 70 20.09 3.93 2.93
CA ASP A 70 21.16 4.83 3.41
C ASP A 70 22.47 4.63 2.65
N SER A 71 22.75 3.43 2.14
CA SER A 71 24.01 3.06 1.52
C SER A 71 23.80 2.24 0.24
N GLY A 72 24.65 2.48 -0.75
CA GLY A 72 24.70 1.68 -2.00
C GLY A 72 25.48 0.37 -1.88
N LYS A 73 26.07 0.07 -0.72
CA LYS A 73 26.83 -1.19 -0.51
C LYS A 73 25.86 -2.37 -0.48
N GLY A 74 26.17 -3.40 -1.25
CA GLY A 74 25.34 -4.62 -1.29
C GLY A 74 24.02 -4.50 -2.07
N LEU A 75 23.78 -3.39 -2.77
CA LEU A 75 22.54 -3.11 -3.50
C LEU A 75 22.13 -4.21 -4.48
N ILE A 76 23.08 -4.74 -5.25
CA ILE A 76 22.82 -5.82 -6.21
C ILE A 76 22.39 -7.11 -5.48
N ARG A 77 23.06 -7.43 -4.36
CA ARG A 77 22.66 -8.58 -3.53
C ARG A 77 21.26 -8.36 -2.97
N PHE A 78 20.94 -7.16 -2.51
CA PHE A 78 19.62 -6.80 -2.00
C PHE A 78 18.53 -6.97 -3.06
N VAL A 79 18.74 -6.44 -4.28
CA VAL A 79 17.79 -6.61 -5.40
C VAL A 79 17.57 -8.09 -5.70
N LYS A 80 18.62 -8.90 -5.81
CA LYS A 80 18.50 -10.36 -6.01
C LYS A 80 17.70 -11.02 -4.88
N THR A 81 17.95 -10.62 -3.64
CA THR A 81 17.21 -11.16 -2.47
C THR A 81 15.73 -10.80 -2.55
N ILE A 82 15.37 -9.57 -2.95
CA ILE A 82 13.96 -9.17 -3.15
C ILE A 82 13.28 -10.11 -4.13
N PHE A 83 13.85 -10.28 -5.34
CA PHE A 83 13.24 -11.14 -6.37
C PHE A 83 13.07 -12.59 -5.90
N PHE A 84 14.09 -13.15 -5.27
CA PHE A 84 14.05 -14.52 -4.79
C PHE A 84 13.05 -14.72 -3.65
N THR A 85 13.02 -13.79 -2.69
CA THR A 85 12.08 -13.81 -1.56
C THR A 85 10.64 -13.65 -2.05
N THR A 86 10.39 -12.71 -2.98
CA THR A 86 9.08 -12.51 -3.60
C THR A 86 8.60 -13.79 -4.28
N LEU A 87 9.44 -14.38 -5.13
CA LEU A 87 9.08 -15.61 -5.85
C LEU A 87 8.72 -16.75 -4.88
N ILE A 88 9.50 -16.95 -3.82
CA ILE A 88 9.22 -17.99 -2.81
C ILE A 88 7.87 -17.72 -2.12
N ILE A 89 7.62 -16.49 -1.67
CA ILE A 89 6.38 -16.14 -0.96
C ILE A 89 5.18 -16.32 -1.89
N GLU A 90 5.27 -15.84 -3.14
CA GLU A 90 4.19 -15.94 -4.12
C GLU A 90 3.91 -17.39 -4.52
N LEU A 91 4.92 -18.21 -4.76
CA LEU A 91 4.74 -19.63 -5.05
C LEU A 91 4.15 -20.38 -3.84
N THR A 92 4.57 -20.04 -2.63
CA THR A 92 4.01 -20.64 -1.41
C THR A 92 2.54 -20.26 -1.24
N GLY A 93 2.19 -18.98 -1.45
CA GLY A 93 0.81 -18.51 -1.41
C GLY A 93 -0.07 -19.18 -2.47
N ALA A 94 0.44 -19.32 -3.70
CA ALA A 94 -0.25 -20.01 -4.77
C ALA A 94 -0.46 -21.50 -4.44
N PHE A 95 0.55 -22.18 -3.91
CA PHE A 95 0.46 -23.57 -3.49
C PHE A 95 -0.57 -23.78 -2.38
N LEU A 96 -0.61 -22.90 -1.39
CA LEU A 96 -1.56 -23.00 -0.27
C LEU A 96 -3.00 -22.65 -0.67
N SER A 97 -3.21 -21.74 -1.61
CA SER A 97 -4.55 -21.37 -2.10
C SER A 97 -5.08 -22.31 -3.18
N PHE A 98 -4.21 -23.03 -3.88
CA PHE A 98 -4.58 -23.94 -4.97
C PHE A 98 -5.63 -25.02 -4.57
N PRO A 99 -5.50 -25.75 -3.44
CA PRO A 99 -6.49 -26.78 -3.08
C PRO A 99 -7.89 -26.20 -2.85
N ILE A 100 -7.98 -24.92 -2.49
CA ILE A 100 -9.23 -24.23 -2.24
C ILE A 100 -9.91 -23.93 -3.58
N PHE A 101 -9.22 -23.26 -4.50
CA PHE A 101 -9.77 -22.93 -5.82
C PHE A 101 -10.00 -24.16 -6.69
N ARG A 102 -9.23 -25.24 -6.49
CA ARG A 102 -9.40 -26.51 -7.23
C ARG A 102 -10.74 -27.19 -6.97
N LYS A 103 -11.38 -26.93 -5.83
CA LYS A 103 -12.72 -27.45 -5.53
C LYS A 103 -13.80 -26.85 -6.43
N ASP A 104 -13.63 -25.58 -6.79
CA ASP A 104 -14.64 -24.79 -7.49
C ASP A 104 -14.33 -24.61 -8.98
N MET A 105 -13.12 -24.96 -9.43
CA MET A 105 -12.63 -24.67 -10.77
C MET A 105 -11.88 -25.84 -11.41
N PRO A 106 -11.88 -25.96 -12.77
CA PRO A 106 -11.04 -26.89 -13.50
C PRO A 106 -9.53 -26.66 -13.20
N LEU A 107 -8.71 -27.72 -13.34
CA LEU A 107 -7.30 -27.73 -12.96
C LEU A 107 -6.49 -26.53 -13.46
N LEU A 108 -6.49 -26.30 -14.78
CA LEU A 108 -5.71 -25.21 -15.38
C LEU A 108 -6.14 -23.84 -14.88
N ARG A 109 -7.44 -23.66 -14.69
CA ARG A 109 -8.00 -22.42 -14.18
C ARG A 109 -7.64 -22.21 -12.70
N ALA A 110 -7.73 -23.26 -11.87
CA ALA A 110 -7.35 -23.19 -10.48
C ALA A 110 -5.87 -22.83 -10.31
N ILE A 111 -4.97 -23.36 -11.14
CA ILE A 111 -3.55 -22.98 -11.15
C ILE A 111 -3.39 -21.50 -11.48
N GLY A 112 -4.00 -21.03 -12.57
CA GLY A 112 -3.93 -19.63 -12.99
C GLY A 112 -4.50 -18.68 -11.92
N THR A 113 -5.66 -19.01 -11.36
CA THR A 113 -6.29 -18.21 -10.29
C THR A 113 -5.43 -18.17 -9.03
N SER A 114 -4.84 -19.29 -8.62
CA SER A 114 -3.99 -19.35 -7.43
C SER A 114 -2.71 -18.52 -7.60
N LEU A 115 -2.08 -18.59 -8.76
CA LEU A 115 -0.91 -17.77 -9.08
C LEU A 115 -1.25 -16.28 -9.12
N PHE A 116 -2.31 -15.91 -9.84
CA PHE A 116 -2.76 -14.52 -9.93
C PHE A 116 -3.13 -13.96 -8.55
N HIS A 117 -3.92 -14.72 -7.76
CA HIS A 117 -4.32 -14.34 -6.42
C HIS A 117 -3.13 -14.13 -5.50
N SER A 118 -2.14 -15.02 -5.55
CA SER A 118 -0.94 -14.89 -4.72
C SER A 118 -0.09 -13.68 -5.12
N ILE A 119 0.11 -13.45 -6.43
CA ILE A 119 0.82 -12.27 -6.96
C ILE A 119 0.07 -11.00 -6.54
N ALA A 120 -1.23 -10.93 -6.77
CA ALA A 120 -2.04 -9.76 -6.45
C ALA A 120 -2.07 -9.48 -4.94
N SER A 121 -2.15 -10.52 -4.10
CA SER A 121 -2.18 -10.38 -2.64
C SER A 121 -0.84 -9.94 -2.07
N PHE A 122 0.28 -10.55 -2.49
CA PHE A 122 1.61 -10.17 -2.00
C PHE A 122 2.00 -8.77 -2.45
N ASN A 123 1.68 -8.40 -3.69
CA ASN A 123 1.94 -7.06 -4.20
C ASN A 123 0.92 -6.02 -3.73
N ASN A 124 -0.09 -6.40 -2.94
CA ASN A 124 -1.14 -5.51 -2.44
C ASN A 124 -1.92 -4.82 -3.58
N ALA A 125 -2.31 -5.58 -4.61
CA ALA A 125 -2.88 -5.01 -5.82
C ALA A 125 -4.42 -5.06 -5.88
N GLY A 126 -5.08 -5.88 -5.06
CA GLY A 126 -6.54 -5.95 -4.95
C GLY A 126 -7.32 -6.46 -6.14
N PHE A 127 -6.64 -6.87 -7.19
CA PHE A 127 -7.30 -7.49 -8.35
C PHE A 127 -7.53 -8.98 -8.13
N ASP A 128 -8.68 -9.45 -8.59
CA ASP A 128 -9.00 -10.86 -8.69
C ASP A 128 -9.45 -11.22 -10.12
N ILE A 129 -9.44 -12.51 -10.42
CA ILE A 129 -9.96 -13.11 -11.66
C ILE A 129 -11.02 -14.17 -11.35
N LEU A 130 -11.75 -13.97 -10.24
CA LEU A 130 -12.85 -14.84 -9.84
C LEU A 130 -14.11 -14.56 -10.65
N GLY A 131 -14.35 -13.28 -10.94
CA GLY A 131 -15.47 -12.78 -11.70
C GLY A 131 -16.64 -12.31 -10.85
N GLY A 132 -17.60 -11.65 -11.51
CA GLY A 132 -18.79 -11.12 -10.85
C GLY A 132 -18.58 -9.84 -10.06
N GLY A 133 -17.38 -9.24 -10.09
CA GLY A 133 -17.08 -7.96 -9.44
C GLY A 133 -17.19 -7.96 -7.91
N THR A 134 -17.20 -9.14 -7.29
CA THR A 134 -17.47 -9.30 -5.84
C THR A 134 -16.23 -9.58 -5.01
N SER A 135 -15.04 -9.54 -5.61
CA SER A 135 -13.76 -9.85 -4.97
C SER A 135 -13.80 -11.22 -4.25
N LEU A 136 -13.41 -11.31 -3.00
CA LEU A 136 -13.41 -12.55 -2.21
C LEU A 136 -14.72 -12.80 -1.45
N ALA A 137 -15.83 -12.12 -1.78
CA ALA A 137 -17.11 -12.34 -1.12
C ALA A 137 -17.60 -13.78 -1.16
N PRO A 138 -17.43 -14.58 -2.27
CA PRO A 138 -17.77 -16.00 -2.27
C PRO A 138 -17.00 -16.83 -1.23
N TYR A 139 -15.83 -16.36 -0.81
CA TYR A 139 -14.97 -17.03 0.17
C TYR A 139 -14.96 -16.34 1.54
N ARG A 140 -15.98 -15.52 1.83
CA ARG A 140 -16.10 -14.74 3.06
C ARG A 140 -15.83 -15.54 4.33
N ASP A 141 -16.41 -16.74 4.42
CA ASP A 141 -16.34 -17.60 5.60
C ASP A 141 -15.24 -18.69 5.49
N HIS A 142 -14.47 -18.68 4.42
CA HIS A 142 -13.38 -19.64 4.23
C HIS A 142 -12.12 -19.20 4.97
N VAL A 143 -12.00 -19.64 6.24
CA VAL A 143 -10.94 -19.21 7.18
C VAL A 143 -9.53 -19.32 6.58
N MET A 144 -9.22 -20.48 5.96
CA MET A 144 -7.86 -20.73 5.45
C MET A 144 -7.47 -19.75 4.33
N LEU A 145 -8.36 -19.50 3.35
CA LEU A 145 -8.09 -18.56 2.27
C LEU A 145 -7.91 -17.14 2.80
N ASN A 146 -8.79 -16.70 3.70
CA ASN A 146 -8.70 -15.38 4.31
C ASN A 146 -7.38 -15.19 5.07
N LEU A 147 -6.92 -16.19 5.81
CA LEU A 147 -5.65 -16.11 6.53
C LEU A 147 -4.43 -16.13 5.59
N ILE A 148 -4.45 -16.95 4.53
CA ILE A 148 -3.39 -16.95 3.50
C ILE A 148 -3.30 -15.58 2.84
N THR A 149 -4.44 -15.02 2.41
CA THR A 149 -4.51 -13.69 1.79
C THR A 149 -3.99 -12.60 2.74
N CYS A 150 -4.45 -12.60 4.00
CA CYS A 150 -3.96 -11.66 5.01
C CYS A 150 -2.45 -11.79 5.26
N ALA A 151 -1.91 -12.99 5.29
CA ALA A 151 -0.48 -13.22 5.47
C ALA A 151 0.34 -12.68 4.28
N LEU A 152 -0.12 -12.92 3.04
CA LEU A 152 0.51 -12.39 1.83
C LEU A 152 0.50 -10.85 1.82
N ILE A 153 -0.65 -10.24 2.10
CA ILE A 153 -0.82 -8.80 2.19
C ILE A 153 0.11 -8.20 3.26
N PHE A 154 0.14 -8.80 4.44
CA PHE A 154 0.98 -8.35 5.53
C PHE A 154 2.47 -8.41 5.16
N LEU A 155 2.92 -9.53 4.59
CA LEU A 155 4.31 -9.70 4.15
C LEU A 155 4.68 -8.67 3.05
N GLY A 156 3.83 -8.44 2.07
CA GLY A 156 4.05 -7.41 1.06
C GLY A 156 4.11 -6.00 1.66
N GLY A 157 3.22 -5.71 2.63
CA GLY A 157 3.04 -4.39 3.24
C GLY A 157 4.09 -3.98 4.28
N ILE A 158 4.85 -4.90 4.88
CA ILE A 158 5.87 -4.54 5.90
C ILE A 158 7.19 -4.05 5.32
N GLY A 159 7.43 -4.27 4.03
CA GLY A 159 8.64 -3.82 3.33
C GLY A 159 9.78 -4.83 3.30
N PHE A 160 10.48 -4.83 2.16
CA PHE A 160 11.54 -5.83 1.87
C PHE A 160 12.73 -5.77 2.83
N LEU A 161 13.08 -4.55 3.31
CA LEU A 161 14.14 -4.39 4.31
C LEU A 161 13.79 -5.08 5.63
N VAL A 162 12.54 -4.93 6.08
CA VAL A 162 12.08 -5.54 7.32
C VAL A 162 12.02 -7.06 7.17
N ILE A 163 11.50 -7.58 6.05
CA ILE A 163 11.49 -9.03 5.77
C ILE A 163 12.90 -9.59 5.83
N GLN A 164 13.85 -8.96 5.13
CA GLN A 164 15.25 -9.40 5.11
C GLN A 164 15.88 -9.35 6.50
N GLU A 165 15.61 -8.30 7.26
CA GLU A 165 16.16 -8.14 8.61
C GLU A 165 15.61 -9.19 9.58
N VAL A 166 14.29 -9.42 9.57
CA VAL A 166 13.63 -10.44 10.39
C VAL A 166 14.19 -11.83 10.08
N TRP A 167 14.36 -12.16 8.79
CA TRP A 167 14.93 -13.43 8.36
C TRP A 167 16.38 -13.59 8.82
N THR A 168 17.22 -12.59 8.54
CA THR A 168 18.66 -12.62 8.87
C THR A 168 18.91 -12.68 10.38
N LYS A 169 18.09 -11.98 11.16
CA LYS A 169 18.20 -11.94 12.63
C LYS A 169 17.38 -13.03 13.33
N ARG A 170 16.88 -14.02 12.60
CA ARG A 170 16.15 -15.19 13.09
C ARG A 170 15.02 -14.82 14.05
N PHE A 171 14.18 -13.86 13.65
CA PHE A 171 13.02 -13.39 14.43
C PHE A 171 13.32 -12.84 15.83
N SER A 172 14.59 -12.55 16.14
CA SER A 172 14.98 -12.04 17.47
C SER A 172 14.65 -10.56 17.61
N TRP A 173 13.55 -10.23 18.33
CA TRP A 173 13.10 -8.86 18.55
C TRP A 173 14.19 -7.92 19.07
N LYS A 174 15.03 -8.41 20.02
CA LYS A 174 16.11 -7.60 20.62
C LYS A 174 17.14 -7.13 19.60
N ARG A 175 17.38 -7.91 18.54
CA ARG A 175 18.40 -7.64 17.50
C ARG A 175 17.86 -6.79 16.34
N LEU A 176 16.52 -6.60 16.26
CA LEU A 176 15.92 -5.79 15.19
C LEU A 176 16.29 -4.31 15.33
N SER A 177 16.46 -3.65 14.19
CA SER A 177 16.65 -2.20 14.12
C SER A 177 15.43 -1.45 14.66
N MET A 178 15.62 -0.18 15.01
CA MET A 178 14.53 0.71 15.37
C MET A 178 13.46 0.73 14.27
N HIS A 179 13.87 0.85 12.99
CA HIS A 179 12.96 0.88 11.84
C HIS A 179 12.07 -0.37 11.79
N ALA A 180 12.67 -1.56 11.86
CA ALA A 180 11.91 -2.81 11.84
C ALA A 180 10.94 -2.94 13.02
N LYS A 181 11.35 -2.52 14.23
CA LYS A 181 10.48 -2.51 15.41
C LYS A 181 9.30 -1.55 15.24
N VAL A 182 9.55 -0.34 14.76
CA VAL A 182 8.50 0.66 14.47
C VAL A 182 7.51 0.11 13.45
N VAL A 183 7.99 -0.43 12.34
CA VAL A 183 7.13 -0.97 11.28
C VAL A 183 6.26 -2.11 11.80
N LEU A 184 6.85 -3.10 12.47
CA LEU A 184 6.12 -4.28 12.96
C LEU A 184 5.12 -3.92 14.04
N SER A 185 5.52 -3.09 15.04
CA SER A 185 4.63 -2.68 16.13
C SER A 185 3.47 -1.82 15.61
N THR A 186 3.74 -0.82 14.77
CA THR A 186 2.70 0.05 14.20
C THR A 186 1.74 -0.75 13.33
N SER A 187 2.27 -1.67 12.50
CA SER A 187 1.43 -2.54 11.67
C SER A 187 0.52 -3.45 12.51
N ALA A 188 1.04 -4.03 13.58
CA ALA A 188 0.26 -4.86 14.50
C ALA A 188 -0.84 -4.04 15.22
N VAL A 189 -0.47 -2.87 15.75
CA VAL A 189 -1.42 -1.98 16.45
C VAL A 189 -2.54 -1.53 15.51
N LEU A 190 -2.21 -1.08 14.30
CA LEU A 190 -3.23 -0.65 13.32
C LEU A 190 -4.15 -1.80 12.91
N THR A 191 -3.60 -3.03 12.73
CA THR A 191 -4.41 -4.20 12.40
C THR A 191 -5.36 -4.56 13.53
N ILE A 192 -4.89 -4.60 14.78
CA ILE A 192 -5.71 -4.93 15.95
C ILE A 192 -6.77 -3.83 16.17
N ALA A 193 -6.36 -2.57 16.20
CA ALA A 193 -7.26 -1.44 16.39
C ALA A 193 -8.32 -1.38 15.28
N GLY A 194 -7.92 -1.53 14.01
CA GLY A 194 -8.84 -1.57 12.88
C GLY A 194 -9.85 -2.72 12.99
N THR A 195 -9.39 -3.92 13.37
CA THR A 195 -10.28 -5.07 13.58
C THR A 195 -11.32 -4.80 14.66
N VAL A 196 -10.88 -4.29 15.81
CA VAL A 196 -11.77 -3.98 16.93
C VAL A 196 -12.77 -2.88 16.58
N LEU A 197 -12.28 -1.78 16.00
CA LEU A 197 -13.13 -0.64 15.62
C LEU A 197 -14.15 -1.02 14.54
N LEU A 198 -13.76 -1.77 13.50
CA LEU A 198 -14.67 -2.26 12.47
C LEU A 198 -15.70 -3.22 13.04
N LYS A 199 -15.29 -4.12 13.95
CA LYS A 199 -16.24 -5.02 14.61
C LYS A 199 -17.23 -4.28 15.49
N LEU A 200 -16.80 -3.23 16.18
CA LEU A 200 -17.68 -2.39 17.01
C LEU A 200 -18.63 -1.54 16.16
N SER A 201 -18.15 -0.96 15.06
CA SER A 201 -18.97 -0.07 14.20
C SER A 201 -20.01 -0.84 13.39
N GLU A 202 -19.67 -2.03 12.86
CA GLU A 202 -20.55 -2.83 11.99
C GLU A 202 -21.32 -3.93 12.74
N GLY A 203 -20.96 -4.22 13.98
CA GLY A 203 -21.67 -5.13 14.86
C GLY A 203 -21.85 -6.52 14.27
N LYS A 204 -23.11 -6.93 14.08
CA LYS A 204 -23.46 -8.26 13.55
C LYS A 204 -23.20 -8.43 12.04
N LYS A 205 -23.08 -7.34 11.27
CA LYS A 205 -22.83 -7.39 9.82
C LYS A 205 -21.48 -8.00 9.48
N LEU A 206 -20.46 -7.77 10.31
CA LEU A 206 -19.12 -8.33 10.13
C LEU A 206 -18.86 -9.45 11.15
N THR A 207 -18.38 -10.60 10.65
CA THR A 207 -17.76 -11.62 11.52
C THR A 207 -16.40 -11.09 12.00
N LEU A 208 -15.84 -11.68 13.06
CA LEU A 208 -14.50 -11.31 13.52
C LEU A 208 -13.45 -11.55 12.42
N LEU A 209 -13.60 -12.64 11.66
CA LEU A 209 -12.73 -12.95 10.53
C LEU A 209 -12.81 -11.89 9.45
N SER A 210 -14.03 -11.47 9.06
CA SER A 210 -14.21 -10.40 8.06
C SER A 210 -13.69 -9.05 8.56
N ALA A 211 -13.89 -8.70 9.83
CA ALA A 211 -13.34 -7.48 10.41
C ALA A 211 -11.80 -7.47 10.40
N PHE A 212 -11.17 -8.59 10.76
CA PHE A 212 -9.73 -8.78 10.66
C PHE A 212 -9.24 -8.68 9.21
N PHE A 213 -9.91 -9.38 8.29
CA PHE A 213 -9.59 -9.34 6.87
C PHE A 213 -9.64 -7.92 6.32
N HIS A 214 -10.73 -7.17 6.58
CA HIS A 214 -10.85 -5.78 6.13
C HIS A 214 -9.81 -4.87 6.78
N SER A 215 -9.49 -5.05 8.06
CA SER A 215 -8.44 -4.28 8.73
C SER A 215 -7.06 -4.47 8.08
N VAL A 216 -6.74 -5.69 7.62
CA VAL A 216 -5.50 -5.97 6.88
C VAL A 216 -5.59 -5.43 5.45
N SER A 217 -6.70 -5.70 4.76
CA SER A 217 -6.88 -5.36 3.34
C SER A 217 -6.93 -3.84 3.08
N THR A 218 -7.53 -3.06 3.99
CA THR A 218 -7.61 -1.60 3.89
C THR A 218 -6.23 -0.93 3.83
N ARG A 219 -5.21 -1.59 4.35
CA ARG A 219 -3.84 -1.09 4.28
C ARG A 219 -3.17 -1.46 2.97
N THR A 220 -3.73 -0.92 1.88
CA THR A 220 -3.24 -0.95 0.49
C THR A 220 -3.40 -2.27 -0.27
N ALA A 221 -4.32 -3.17 0.12
CA ALA A 221 -4.46 -4.45 -0.58
C ALA A 221 -5.69 -4.57 -1.48
N GLY A 222 -6.83 -3.97 -1.11
CA GLY A 222 -7.98 -3.83 -1.99
C GLY A 222 -8.92 -5.02 -2.09
N PHE A 223 -8.63 -6.14 -1.49
CA PHE A 223 -9.56 -7.27 -1.45
C PHE A 223 -10.69 -7.02 -0.45
N SER A 224 -11.88 -7.45 -0.78
CA SER A 224 -13.04 -7.37 0.11
C SER A 224 -13.79 -8.70 0.18
N THR A 225 -14.31 -9.01 1.37
CA THR A 225 -15.18 -10.15 1.62
C THR A 225 -16.63 -9.74 1.85
N VAL A 226 -16.86 -8.42 1.95
CA VAL A 226 -18.18 -7.79 2.12
C VAL A 226 -18.18 -6.49 1.31
N PHE A 227 -19.29 -6.18 0.67
CA PHE A 227 -19.42 -4.95 -0.10
C PHE A 227 -19.37 -3.71 0.81
N LEU A 228 -18.44 -2.79 0.53
CA LEU A 228 -18.20 -1.62 1.38
C LEU A 228 -19.31 -0.55 1.30
N GLY A 229 -20.09 -0.55 0.22
CA GLY A 229 -21.26 0.32 0.11
C GLY A 229 -22.28 0.10 1.22
N ASP A 230 -22.32 -1.10 1.82
CA ASP A 230 -23.22 -1.47 2.91
C ASP A 230 -22.71 -1.09 4.31
N PHE A 231 -21.49 -0.57 4.42
CA PHE A 231 -20.91 -0.17 5.70
C PHE A 231 -21.58 1.10 6.23
N SER A 232 -21.63 1.20 7.55
CA SER A 232 -22.03 2.43 8.21
C SER A 232 -21.05 3.58 7.91
N ASN A 233 -21.50 4.83 8.05
CA ASN A 233 -20.60 5.97 7.91
C ASN A 233 -19.42 5.91 8.89
N ALA A 234 -19.62 5.38 10.09
CA ALA A 234 -18.57 5.17 11.08
C ALA A 234 -17.55 4.13 10.59
N GLY A 235 -18.01 3.00 10.04
CA GLY A 235 -17.15 1.99 9.44
C GLY A 235 -16.35 2.51 8.27
N LEU A 236 -16.97 3.30 7.38
CA LEU A 236 -16.27 3.92 6.25
C LEU A 236 -15.19 4.93 6.69
N ILE A 237 -15.42 5.71 7.75
CA ILE A 237 -14.39 6.60 8.30
C ILE A 237 -13.20 5.79 8.80
N ILE A 238 -13.43 4.68 9.52
CA ILE A 238 -12.36 3.81 9.99
C ILE A 238 -11.56 3.26 8.80
N VAL A 239 -12.26 2.77 7.75
CA VAL A 239 -11.63 2.28 6.51
C VAL A 239 -10.80 3.38 5.85
N MET A 240 -11.35 4.60 5.69
CA MET A 240 -10.64 5.74 5.09
C MET A 240 -9.37 6.11 5.86
N VAL A 241 -9.42 6.14 7.19
CA VAL A 241 -8.23 6.40 8.03
C VAL A 241 -7.18 5.32 7.82
N LEU A 242 -7.57 4.04 7.80
CA LEU A 242 -6.64 2.93 7.59
C LEU A 242 -6.05 2.92 6.16
N MET A 243 -6.84 3.30 5.13
CA MET A 243 -6.35 3.45 3.76
C MET A 243 -5.37 4.62 3.61
N PHE A 244 -5.64 5.74 4.31
CA PHE A 244 -4.75 6.89 4.32
C PHE A 244 -3.40 6.56 4.97
N ILE A 245 -3.41 5.78 6.07
CA ILE A 245 -2.22 5.21 6.70
C ILE A 245 -1.86 3.92 5.96
N GLY A 246 -1.20 4.07 4.83
CA GLY A 246 -0.88 2.95 3.94
C GLY A 246 0.15 1.96 4.48
N ALA A 247 0.93 1.41 3.57
CA ALA A 247 1.94 0.41 3.89
C ALA A 247 3.25 1.02 4.41
N SER A 248 4.23 0.18 4.75
CA SER A 248 5.51 0.60 5.30
C SER A 248 6.51 1.07 4.23
N PRO A 249 7.57 1.81 4.58
CA PRO A 249 8.61 2.19 3.63
C PRO A 249 9.27 0.98 2.97
N GLY A 250 9.52 1.07 1.66
CA GLY A 250 10.13 -0.03 0.90
C GLY A 250 9.25 -1.27 0.77
N SER A 251 7.92 -1.11 0.83
CA SER A 251 6.90 -2.14 0.64
C SER A 251 6.23 -2.03 -0.73
N THR A 252 5.33 -2.96 -1.01
CA THR A 252 4.55 -2.99 -2.24
C THR A 252 3.41 -1.96 -2.28
N GLY A 253 2.97 -1.41 -1.13
CA GLY A 253 1.83 -0.47 -1.04
C GLY A 253 2.22 1.01 -1.07
N GLY A 254 1.22 1.89 -1.31
CA GLY A 254 1.34 3.35 -1.34
C GLY A 254 0.88 4.06 -0.06
N GLY A 255 0.32 5.24 -0.20
CA GLY A 255 -0.19 6.06 0.91
C GLY A 255 0.87 6.62 1.84
N ILE A 256 0.42 7.22 2.96
CA ILE A 256 1.32 7.68 4.03
C ILE A 256 1.91 6.46 4.74
N LYS A 257 3.22 6.45 4.90
CA LYS A 257 3.91 5.28 5.44
C LYS A 257 3.68 5.11 6.94
N THR A 258 3.64 3.84 7.39
CA THR A 258 3.47 3.50 8.82
C THR A 258 4.49 4.18 9.72
N SER A 259 5.75 4.33 9.26
CA SER A 259 6.78 5.06 9.99
C SER A 259 6.49 6.56 10.09
N THR A 260 5.93 7.17 9.03
CA THR A 260 5.50 8.58 9.04
C THR A 260 4.40 8.78 10.09
N PHE A 261 3.39 7.91 10.10
CA PHE A 261 2.34 7.94 11.11
C PHE A 261 2.88 7.76 12.54
N PHE A 262 3.80 6.81 12.75
CA PHE A 262 4.44 6.62 14.04
C PHE A 262 5.19 7.87 14.52
N VAL A 263 5.98 8.50 13.63
CA VAL A 263 6.73 9.71 13.95
C VAL A 263 5.80 10.87 14.31
N LEU A 264 4.65 11.01 13.62
CA LEU A 264 3.63 12.02 13.96
C LEU A 264 3.09 11.82 15.37
N LEU A 265 2.71 10.59 15.72
CA LEU A 265 2.22 10.26 17.06
C LEU A 265 3.30 10.49 18.14
N ALA A 266 4.54 10.09 17.86
CA ALA A 266 5.66 10.31 18.77
C ALA A 266 5.94 11.80 18.97
N GLY A 267 5.87 12.62 17.91
CA GLY A 267 6.06 14.06 17.97
C GLY A 267 4.95 14.77 18.74
N ILE A 268 3.68 14.39 18.53
CA ILE A 268 2.55 14.91 19.33
C ILE A 268 2.75 14.56 20.82
N GLY A 269 3.10 13.30 21.12
CA GLY A 269 3.38 12.88 22.49
C GLY A 269 4.58 13.61 23.11
N SER A 270 5.62 13.88 22.33
CA SER A 270 6.80 14.65 22.74
C SER A 270 6.43 16.10 23.08
N ALA A 271 5.67 16.75 22.20
CA ALA A 271 5.18 18.12 22.40
C ALA A 271 4.30 18.24 23.65
N ALA A 272 3.36 17.29 23.84
CA ALA A 272 2.47 17.28 24.99
C ALA A 272 3.17 17.03 26.33
N THR A 273 4.31 16.30 26.32
CA THR A 273 5.04 15.94 27.56
C THR A 273 6.32 16.72 27.76
N ASN A 274 6.68 17.60 26.83
CA ASN A 274 7.94 18.34 26.80
C ASN A 274 9.18 17.43 26.96
N ARG A 275 9.14 16.26 26.36
CA ARG A 275 10.23 15.26 26.36
C ARG A 275 10.74 15.03 24.95
N GLY A 276 12.02 14.75 24.79
CA GLY A 276 12.58 14.42 23.47
C GLY A 276 11.94 13.17 22.85
N GLU A 277 11.80 13.18 21.53
CA GLU A 277 11.21 12.09 20.76
C GLU A 277 12.08 10.83 20.85
N LYS A 278 11.52 9.73 21.36
CA LYS A 278 12.21 8.47 21.57
C LYS A 278 11.36 7.29 21.13
N ALA A 279 12.01 6.26 20.58
CA ALA A 279 11.38 4.98 20.26
C ALA A 279 12.35 3.84 20.53
N PHE A 280 11.92 2.80 21.28
CA PHE A 280 12.71 1.58 21.53
C PHE A 280 14.15 1.85 22.00
N HIS A 281 14.37 2.84 22.89
CA HIS A 281 15.67 3.29 23.40
C HIS A 281 16.55 4.06 22.41
N TYR A 282 16.00 4.51 21.27
CA TYR A 282 16.68 5.38 20.30
C TYR A 282 16.02 6.75 20.27
N SER A 283 16.81 7.80 20.04
CA SER A 283 16.31 9.13 19.75
C SER A 283 15.88 9.21 18.27
N ILE A 284 14.72 9.83 18.01
CA ILE A 284 14.26 10.13 16.68
C ILE A 284 14.96 11.40 16.19
N PRO A 285 15.48 11.46 14.94
CA PRO A 285 16.10 12.67 14.42
C PRO A 285 15.17 13.89 14.47
N ALA A 286 15.66 15.05 14.87
CA ALA A 286 14.87 16.26 15.09
C ALA A 286 14.10 16.73 13.84
N ASP A 287 14.61 16.46 12.62
CA ASP A 287 13.95 16.82 11.36
C ASP A 287 12.89 15.79 10.92
N ALA A 288 12.80 14.64 11.58
CA ALA A 288 11.88 13.56 11.18
C ALA A 288 10.41 13.97 11.36
N PHE A 289 10.07 14.63 12.48
CA PHE A 289 8.73 15.13 12.73
C PHE A 289 8.30 16.19 11.69
N ARG A 290 9.18 17.14 11.38
CA ARG A 290 8.91 18.15 10.35
C ARG A 290 8.65 17.50 8.99
N LYS A 291 9.48 16.54 8.58
CA LYS A 291 9.27 15.81 7.33
C LYS A 291 7.96 15.02 7.34
N ALA A 292 7.65 14.33 8.44
CA ALA A 292 6.42 13.57 8.60
C ALA A 292 5.18 14.47 8.53
N SER A 293 5.21 15.64 9.18
CA SER A 293 4.12 16.62 9.16
C SER A 293 3.87 17.17 7.76
N VAL A 294 4.94 17.52 7.02
CA VAL A 294 4.82 17.98 5.63
C VAL A 294 4.18 16.90 4.74
N ILE A 295 4.65 15.65 4.85
CA ILE A 295 4.08 14.54 4.07
C ILE A 295 2.59 14.35 4.37
N ALA A 296 2.21 14.38 5.65
CA ALA A 296 0.81 14.20 6.06
C ALA A 296 -0.07 15.35 5.58
N MET A 297 0.36 16.59 5.75
CA MET A 297 -0.38 17.79 5.29
C MET A 297 -0.54 17.79 3.78
N MET A 298 0.50 17.48 3.03
CA MET A 298 0.44 17.34 1.57
C MET A 298 -0.53 16.23 1.15
N GLY A 299 -0.45 15.06 1.79
CA GLY A 299 -1.36 13.95 1.51
C GLY A 299 -2.82 14.33 1.76
N PHE A 300 -3.10 14.98 2.88
CA PHE A 300 -4.43 15.46 3.22
C PHE A 300 -4.93 16.53 2.22
N GLY A 301 -4.08 17.49 1.86
CA GLY A 301 -4.39 18.51 0.85
C GLY A 301 -4.69 17.91 -0.53
N ILE A 302 -3.92 16.90 -0.96
CA ILE A 302 -4.16 16.18 -2.23
C ILE A 302 -5.50 15.46 -2.20
N VAL A 303 -5.83 14.77 -1.12
CA VAL A 303 -7.12 14.07 -0.99
C VAL A 303 -8.28 15.05 -1.01
N LEU A 304 -8.22 16.15 -0.26
CA LEU A 304 -9.30 17.15 -0.24
C LEU A 304 -9.48 17.82 -1.60
N SER A 305 -8.39 18.28 -2.23
CA SER A 305 -8.45 18.93 -3.53
C SER A 305 -8.95 18.00 -4.64
N SER A 306 -8.50 16.75 -4.63
CA SER A 306 -8.98 15.75 -5.60
C SER A 306 -10.45 15.36 -5.37
N THR A 307 -10.90 15.28 -4.12
CA THR A 307 -12.33 15.07 -3.81
C THR A 307 -13.19 16.23 -4.31
N PHE A 308 -12.74 17.47 -4.10
CA PHE A 308 -13.42 18.66 -4.64
C PHE A 308 -13.51 18.61 -6.18
N LEU A 309 -12.40 18.32 -6.85
CA LEU A 309 -12.37 18.20 -8.32
C LEU A 309 -13.26 17.05 -8.82
N LEU A 310 -13.28 15.92 -8.10
CA LEU A 310 -14.15 14.80 -8.46
C LEU A 310 -15.63 15.18 -8.37
N LEU A 311 -16.03 15.89 -7.33
CA LEU A 311 -17.42 16.38 -7.15
C LEU A 311 -17.80 17.43 -8.20
N MET A 312 -16.85 18.22 -8.72
CA MET A 312 -17.10 19.12 -9.85
C MET A 312 -17.28 18.37 -11.16
N LEU A 313 -16.54 17.28 -11.38
CA LEU A 313 -16.63 16.46 -12.59
C LEU A 313 -17.86 15.55 -12.59
N GLU A 314 -18.29 15.11 -11.39
CA GLU A 314 -19.38 14.15 -11.20
C GLU A 314 -20.33 14.67 -10.09
N PRO A 315 -21.16 15.70 -10.39
CA PRO A 315 -22.01 16.36 -9.38
C PRO A 315 -23.07 15.44 -8.72
N GLN A 316 -23.36 14.30 -9.34
CA GLN A 316 -24.31 13.31 -8.82
C GLN A 316 -23.75 12.47 -7.68
N LEU A 317 -22.41 12.47 -7.46
CA LEU A 317 -21.79 11.68 -6.40
C LEU A 317 -22.04 12.33 -5.03
N THR A 318 -22.19 11.47 -4.02
CA THR A 318 -22.21 11.94 -2.64
C THR A 318 -20.79 12.30 -2.18
N MET A 319 -20.66 13.26 -1.26
CA MET A 319 -19.38 13.60 -0.66
C MET A 319 -18.70 12.37 -0.02
N ARG A 320 -19.50 11.47 0.58
CA ARG A 320 -19.04 10.22 1.19
C ARG A 320 -18.31 9.34 0.17
N ASP A 321 -18.94 9.10 -0.97
CA ASP A 321 -18.42 8.18 -1.98
C ASP A 321 -17.23 8.80 -2.72
N ALA A 322 -17.27 10.09 -3.01
CA ALA A 322 -16.19 10.82 -3.64
C ALA A 322 -14.92 10.86 -2.75
N LEU A 323 -15.09 11.16 -1.45
CA LEU A 323 -13.99 11.18 -0.49
C LEU A 323 -13.39 9.77 -0.34
N PHE A 324 -14.24 8.74 -0.22
CA PHE A 324 -13.81 7.35 -0.10
C PHE A 324 -12.95 6.93 -1.30
N GLU A 325 -13.42 7.23 -2.52
CA GLU A 325 -12.73 6.89 -3.76
C GLU A 325 -11.36 7.59 -3.87
N MET A 326 -11.28 8.89 -3.52
CA MET A 326 -10.02 9.65 -3.58
C MET A 326 -9.04 9.22 -2.49
N VAL A 327 -9.51 8.89 -1.29
CA VAL A 327 -8.66 8.29 -0.24
C VAL A 327 -8.15 6.93 -0.69
N SER A 328 -9.00 6.11 -1.32
CA SER A 328 -8.61 4.81 -1.85
C SER A 328 -7.59 4.92 -2.98
N ALA A 329 -7.78 5.86 -3.90
CA ALA A 329 -6.83 6.14 -4.98
C ALA A 329 -5.48 6.62 -4.43
N PHE A 330 -5.48 7.59 -3.50
CA PHE A 330 -4.26 8.11 -2.86
C PHE A 330 -3.55 7.06 -2.00
N GLY A 331 -4.32 6.32 -1.20
CA GLY A 331 -3.79 5.21 -0.40
C GLY A 331 -3.29 4.04 -1.25
N THR A 332 -3.60 4.01 -2.55
CA THR A 332 -3.47 2.84 -3.42
C THR A 332 -4.09 1.60 -2.79
N ALA A 333 -5.30 1.77 -2.23
CA ALA A 333 -5.95 0.75 -1.43
C ALA A 333 -6.90 -0.15 -2.24
N GLY A 334 -7.47 0.36 -3.33
CA GLY A 334 -8.29 -0.43 -4.26
C GLY A 334 -9.72 -0.73 -3.81
N LEU A 335 -10.10 -0.30 -2.63
CA LEU A 335 -11.47 -0.44 -2.14
C LEU A 335 -12.36 0.65 -2.70
N SER A 336 -13.59 0.32 -3.03
CA SER A 336 -14.60 1.26 -3.54
C SER A 336 -15.96 1.01 -2.91
N THR A 337 -16.77 2.05 -2.83
CA THR A 337 -18.21 1.93 -2.51
C THR A 337 -19.04 1.52 -3.73
N GLY A 338 -18.39 1.21 -4.86
CA GLY A 338 -19.03 0.76 -6.11
C GLY A 338 -19.09 1.83 -7.19
N ILE A 339 -18.60 3.04 -6.95
CA ILE A 339 -18.69 4.16 -7.91
C ILE A 339 -17.66 4.10 -9.03
N THR A 340 -16.55 3.38 -8.86
CA THR A 340 -15.41 3.36 -9.82
C THR A 340 -15.84 3.06 -11.25
N ALA A 341 -16.73 2.09 -11.44
CA ALA A 341 -17.20 1.68 -12.77
C ALA A 341 -18.04 2.75 -13.47
N SER A 342 -18.78 3.57 -12.71
CA SER A 342 -19.66 4.63 -13.23
C SER A 342 -18.97 5.95 -13.52
N LEU A 343 -17.70 6.11 -13.10
CA LEU A 343 -16.95 7.35 -13.30
C LEU A 343 -16.79 7.70 -14.79
N GLY A 344 -16.97 8.97 -15.13
CA GLY A 344 -16.70 9.51 -16.45
C GLY A 344 -15.20 9.60 -16.77
N THR A 345 -14.86 9.92 -18.02
CA THR A 345 -13.46 9.93 -18.47
C THR A 345 -12.59 10.91 -17.68
N GLY A 346 -13.08 12.11 -17.39
CA GLY A 346 -12.35 13.12 -16.60
C GLY A 346 -12.04 12.65 -15.18
N ALA A 347 -13.05 12.07 -14.51
CA ALA A 347 -12.92 11.49 -13.17
C ALA A 347 -11.94 10.31 -13.15
N ARG A 348 -11.95 9.46 -14.17
CA ARG A 348 -10.99 8.36 -14.32
C ARG A 348 -9.55 8.86 -14.48
N LEU A 349 -9.33 9.91 -15.27
CA LEU A 349 -8.00 10.51 -15.43
C LEU A 349 -7.50 11.14 -14.13
N LEU A 350 -8.38 11.85 -13.41
CA LEU A 350 -8.07 12.37 -12.08
C LEU A 350 -7.67 11.25 -11.11
N SER A 351 -8.46 10.18 -11.06
CA SER A 351 -8.16 9.01 -10.20
C SER A 351 -6.81 8.37 -10.54
N ILE A 352 -6.48 8.22 -11.84
CA ILE A 352 -5.15 7.73 -12.29
C ILE A 352 -4.04 8.63 -11.75
N LEU A 353 -4.18 9.95 -11.87
CA LEU A 353 -3.19 10.91 -11.36
C LEU A 353 -2.98 10.73 -9.84
N ILE A 354 -4.06 10.61 -9.09
CA ILE A 354 -4.01 10.44 -7.64
C ILE A 354 -3.37 9.10 -7.24
N MET A 355 -3.66 8.01 -7.97
CA MET A 355 -2.98 6.72 -7.76
C MET A 355 -1.46 6.84 -7.95
N TYR A 356 -1.02 7.57 -8.99
CA TYR A 356 0.40 7.83 -9.24
C TYR A 356 1.05 8.62 -8.12
N ILE A 357 0.41 9.70 -7.67
CA ILE A 357 0.89 10.53 -6.56
C ILE A 357 1.00 9.70 -5.27
N GLY A 358 -0.02 8.90 -4.97
CA GLY A 358 -0.04 8.01 -3.81
C GLY A 358 1.04 6.94 -3.85
N ARG A 359 1.30 6.38 -5.04
CA ARG A 359 2.32 5.35 -5.23
C ARG A 359 3.75 5.88 -5.08
N LEU A 360 4.06 7.02 -5.68
CA LEU A 360 5.38 7.64 -5.60
C LEU A 360 5.63 8.31 -4.24
N GLY A 361 4.56 8.74 -3.59
CA GLY A 361 4.58 9.53 -2.36
C GLY A 361 4.59 11.04 -2.63
N PRO A 362 3.83 11.82 -1.84
CA PRO A 362 3.62 13.24 -2.08
C PRO A 362 4.93 14.05 -2.04
N MET A 363 5.87 13.71 -1.17
CA MET A 363 7.15 14.39 -1.06
C MET A 363 8.02 14.19 -2.30
N THR A 364 8.03 12.99 -2.89
CA THR A 364 8.76 12.71 -4.14
C THR A 364 8.25 13.56 -5.28
N ILE A 365 6.93 13.71 -5.41
CA ILE A 365 6.30 14.57 -6.42
C ILE A 365 6.68 16.03 -6.20
N ALA A 366 6.63 16.53 -4.96
CA ALA A 366 6.97 17.92 -4.64
C ALA A 366 8.44 18.26 -4.96
N THR A 367 9.34 17.30 -4.80
CA THR A 367 10.77 17.52 -5.05
C THR A 367 11.19 17.36 -6.52
N LEU A 368 10.33 16.87 -7.41
CA LEU A 368 10.65 16.74 -8.84
C LEU A 368 11.06 18.05 -9.51
N TRP A 369 10.49 19.17 -9.07
CA TRP A 369 10.80 20.52 -9.59
C TRP A 369 11.70 21.35 -8.69
N TYR A 370 12.10 20.81 -7.53
CA TYR A 370 12.95 21.52 -6.59
C TYR A 370 14.43 21.24 -6.90
N PHE A 371 15.03 22.09 -7.72
CA PHE A 371 16.49 22.11 -7.91
C PHE A 371 17.10 22.78 -6.68
N ASN A 372 17.81 22.01 -5.87
CA ASN A 372 18.46 22.45 -4.64
C ASN A 372 19.53 23.53 -4.95
N LYS A 373 19.11 24.78 -5.00
CA LYS A 373 20.03 25.93 -4.90
C LYS A 373 20.17 26.18 -3.41
N GLY A 374 21.32 25.79 -2.84
CA GLY A 374 21.63 26.09 -1.43
C GLY A 374 21.34 27.54 -1.12
N GLU A 375 20.77 27.83 0.04
CA GLU A 375 20.52 29.18 0.51
C GLU A 375 21.84 29.97 0.50
N ARG A 376 21.91 30.99 -0.35
CA ARG A 376 23.06 31.91 -0.43
C ARG A 376 23.03 33.01 0.62
N VAL A 377 21.88 33.24 1.22
CA VAL A 377 21.64 34.30 2.21
C VAL A 377 20.79 33.75 3.33
N ARG A 378 21.19 33.93 4.58
CA ARG A 378 20.38 33.67 5.76
C ARG A 378 19.73 34.97 6.21
N PHE A 379 18.39 34.94 6.31
CA PHE A 379 17.64 36.05 6.89
C PHE A 379 17.61 35.92 8.43
N PRO A 380 17.52 37.04 9.17
CA PRO A 380 17.33 36.99 10.62
C PRO A 380 16.01 36.30 10.98
N GLU A 381 16.00 35.59 12.10
CA GLU A 381 14.80 34.96 12.61
C GLU A 381 13.81 36.01 13.13
N GLY A 382 12.56 35.89 12.68
CA GLY A 382 11.43 36.70 13.16
C GLY A 382 10.52 35.88 14.07
N ASN A 383 9.92 36.52 15.06
CA ASN A 383 8.94 35.86 15.94
C ASN A 383 7.59 35.73 15.22
N ILE A 384 7.03 34.51 15.21
CA ILE A 384 5.68 34.24 14.76
C ILE A 384 4.93 33.46 15.88
N SER A 385 3.74 33.94 16.23
CA SER A 385 2.90 33.25 17.18
C SER A 385 2.25 32.03 16.50
N VAL A 386 2.51 30.86 17.06
CA VAL A 386 1.83 29.62 16.68
C VAL A 386 0.93 29.26 17.84
N GLY A 387 -0.39 29.18 17.60
CA GLY A 387 -1.45 29.02 18.63
C GLY A 387 -1.37 27.78 19.49
#